data_e507ecd0ffd9e8c1f43118da013e092a
#
_entry.id   e507ecd0ffd9e8c1f43118da013e092a
#
_cell.length_a   1.000
_cell.length_b   1.000
_cell.length_c   1.000
_cell.angle_alpha   90.00
_cell.angle_beta   90.00
_cell.angle_gamma   90.00
#
_symmetry.space_group_name_H-M   'P 1'
#
loop_
_entity.id
_entity.type
_entity.pdbx_description
1 polymer ?
#
loop_
_entity_poly.entity_id
_entity_poly.type
_entity_poly.pdbx_seq_one_letter_code
_entity_poly.pdbx_strand_id
1 'polypeptide(L)'
;MQPHFEALLKRRLRQEISHRPPLFPWETSLHDYPDALTPGTSSVWLDHLKNLSVPAGMPEELLADLLNECQRVAQDIQQTGRRLVAAVEALFPDQPQTLEYIAGLVARPAYRSTQAQTLAQVDYATASTQQQVALAMLSAQEIFEALSLTVSADAPTQEQVWLTTAGPMTVQAIYQAASNQLEVRVRLPAGGSLVMTSLEESLGSERSTPGELVLRLSTQPGAMHRLDVSLEPNQIVPLSFQIMVAGR
;
A
#
# COMPACT_ATOMS: atom_id res chain seq x y z
N MET A 1 -11.42 -8.30 24.10
CA MET A 1 -11.23 -6.87 24.48
C MET A 1 -9.85 -6.54 25.07
N GLN A 2 -9.18 -7.47 25.74
CA GLN A 2 -7.88 -7.21 26.39
C GLN A 2 -6.68 -6.99 25.44
N PRO A 3 -6.43 -7.79 24.36
CA PRO A 3 -5.17 -7.67 23.63
C PRO A 3 -5.03 -6.38 22.82
N HIS A 4 -6.13 -5.84 22.30
CA HIS A 4 -6.11 -4.58 21.56
C HIS A 4 -5.88 -3.37 22.48
N PHE A 5 -6.50 -3.37 23.65
CA PHE A 5 -6.26 -2.37 24.69
C PHE A 5 -4.81 -2.43 25.20
N GLU A 6 -4.26 -3.64 25.37
CA GLU A 6 -2.85 -3.82 25.76
C GLU A 6 -1.89 -3.33 24.68
N ALA A 7 -2.19 -3.53 23.39
CA ALA A 7 -1.39 -3.03 22.28
C ALA A 7 -1.39 -1.49 22.24
N LEU A 8 -2.55 -0.86 22.39
CA LEU A 8 -2.68 0.60 22.47
C LEU A 8 -1.99 1.17 23.72
N LEU A 9 -2.10 0.49 24.84
CA LEU A 9 -1.47 0.89 26.09
C LEU A 9 0.05 0.75 26.02
N LYS A 10 0.56 -0.35 25.45
CA LYS A 10 1.98 -0.54 25.16
C LYS A 10 2.51 0.53 24.20
N ARG A 11 1.73 0.92 23.21
CA ARG A 11 2.09 1.95 22.25
C ARG A 11 2.16 3.34 22.90
N ARG A 12 1.16 3.72 23.70
CA ARG A 12 1.15 4.99 24.44
C ARG A 12 2.29 5.06 25.49
N LEU A 13 2.55 3.95 26.17
CA LEU A 13 3.69 3.81 27.08
C LEU A 13 5.02 3.99 26.34
N ARG A 14 5.18 3.41 25.14
CA ARG A 14 6.39 3.59 24.31
C ARG A 14 6.56 5.05 23.86
N GLN A 15 5.49 5.74 23.49
CA GLN A 15 5.55 7.17 23.18
C GLN A 15 5.90 8.03 24.39
N GLU A 16 5.35 7.76 25.55
CA GLU A 16 5.71 8.45 26.79
C GLU A 16 7.13 8.15 27.25
N ILE A 17 7.59 6.90 27.12
CA ILE A 17 8.96 6.49 27.41
C ILE A 17 9.97 7.13 26.43
N SER A 18 9.61 7.27 25.14
CA SER A 18 10.48 7.95 24.17
C SER A 18 10.58 9.47 24.40
N HIS A 19 9.54 10.09 24.96
CA HIS A 19 9.57 11.52 25.33
C HIS A 19 10.21 11.81 26.69
N ARG A 20 10.14 10.87 27.62
CA ARG A 20 10.75 10.92 28.95
C ARG A 20 11.18 9.53 29.39
N PRO A 21 12.27 9.00 28.82
CA PRO A 21 12.76 7.69 29.23
C PRO A 21 13.13 7.73 30.72
N PRO A 22 12.71 6.73 31.50
CA PRO A 22 13.20 6.58 32.86
C PRO A 22 14.68 6.24 32.79
N LEU A 23 15.54 7.20 33.13
CA LEU A 23 16.99 6.98 33.27
C LEU A 23 17.24 6.17 34.54
N PHE A 24 17.76 4.98 34.40
CA PHE A 24 18.30 4.25 35.53
C PHE A 24 19.65 4.86 35.96
N PRO A 25 20.02 4.79 37.27
CA PRO A 25 21.27 5.43 37.79
C PRO A 25 22.57 5.03 37.10
N TRP A 26 22.56 3.96 36.30
CA TRP A 26 23.70 3.44 35.51
C TRP A 26 23.66 3.79 34.02
N GLU A 27 22.60 4.43 33.54
CA GLU A 27 22.48 4.84 32.14
C GLU A 27 23.04 6.25 31.95
N THR A 28 24.18 6.33 31.31
CA THR A 28 24.89 7.59 31.08
C THR A 28 24.53 8.31 29.78
N SER A 29 23.81 7.69 28.87
CA SER A 29 23.31 8.34 27.64
C SER A 29 22.17 7.58 26.97
N LEU A 30 21.24 8.35 26.38
CA LEU A 30 20.09 7.89 25.58
C LEU A 30 20.46 7.18 24.25
N HIS A 31 21.75 6.96 23.98
CA HIS A 31 22.23 6.47 22.68
C HIS A 31 22.37 4.93 22.61
N ASP A 32 22.16 4.21 23.70
CA ASP A 32 22.38 2.76 23.74
C ASP A 32 21.13 1.90 23.52
N TYR A 33 19.98 2.49 23.19
CA TYR A 33 18.82 1.73 22.74
C TYR A 33 18.73 1.78 21.21
N PRO A 34 19.08 0.69 20.50
CA PRO A 34 18.91 0.59 19.06
C PRO A 34 17.44 0.42 18.62
N ASP A 35 16.50 0.65 19.51
CA ASP A 35 15.06 0.77 19.21
C ASP A 35 14.68 2.22 18.80
N ALA A 36 15.55 2.94 18.12
CA ALA A 36 15.04 3.92 17.19
C ALA A 36 14.16 3.14 16.22
N LEU A 37 12.83 3.25 16.42
CA LEU A 37 11.86 2.89 15.41
C LEU A 37 12.44 3.43 14.11
N THR A 38 13.00 2.56 13.29
CA THR A 38 13.34 2.89 11.92
C THR A 38 12.11 3.60 11.41
N PRO A 39 12.20 4.89 11.00
CA PRO A 39 11.05 5.59 10.48
C PRO A 39 10.49 4.64 9.43
N GLY A 40 9.27 4.16 9.68
CA GLY A 40 8.70 3.06 8.91
C GLY A 40 8.82 3.42 7.44
N THR A 41 9.31 2.50 6.66
CA THR A 41 9.57 2.55 5.22
C THR A 41 8.46 3.14 4.36
N SER A 42 7.29 3.32 4.93
CA SER A 42 6.09 3.87 4.32
C SER A 42 6.00 5.39 4.32
N SER A 43 6.91 6.14 4.98
CA SER A 43 6.76 7.60 5.13
C SER A 43 6.72 8.36 3.79
N VAL A 44 7.46 7.90 2.78
CA VAL A 44 7.48 8.53 1.44
C VAL A 44 6.15 8.40 0.71
N TRP A 45 5.40 7.32 0.94
CA TRP A 45 4.16 6.97 0.25
C TRP A 45 2.90 7.43 0.98
N LEU A 46 3.02 7.86 2.24
CA LEU A 46 1.90 8.27 3.10
C LEU A 46 1.13 9.48 2.55
N ASP A 47 1.81 10.39 1.86
CA ASP A 47 1.15 11.56 1.26
C ASP A 47 0.10 11.16 0.23
N HIS A 48 0.35 10.08 -0.53
CA HIS A 48 -0.67 9.53 -1.42
C HIS A 48 -1.84 8.93 -0.65
N LEU A 49 -1.55 8.13 0.38
CA LEU A 49 -2.59 7.47 1.17
C LEU A 49 -3.52 8.45 1.88
N LYS A 50 -3.01 9.63 2.30
CA LYS A 50 -3.81 10.73 2.86
C LYS A 50 -4.79 11.33 1.86
N ASN A 51 -4.47 11.27 0.55
CA ASN A 51 -5.28 11.82 -0.53
C ASN A 51 -6.19 10.80 -1.22
N LEU A 52 -6.07 9.50 -0.87
CA LEU A 52 -7.06 8.53 -1.28
C LEU A 52 -8.43 8.91 -0.68
N SER A 53 -9.51 8.49 -1.34
CA SER A 53 -10.88 8.63 -0.81
C SER A 53 -11.09 7.75 0.44
N VAL A 54 -10.03 7.54 1.20
CA VAL A 54 -10.04 6.80 2.46
C VAL A 54 -10.84 7.60 3.47
N PRO A 55 -11.71 6.96 4.26
CA PRO A 55 -12.47 7.61 5.29
C PRO A 55 -11.59 8.47 6.19
N ALA A 56 -11.95 9.73 6.35
CA ALA A 56 -11.22 10.67 7.21
C ALA A 56 -11.08 10.10 8.63
N GLY A 57 -9.90 10.24 9.22
CA GLY A 57 -9.65 9.83 10.60
C GLY A 57 -8.93 8.51 10.81
N MET A 58 -8.50 7.81 9.74
CA MET A 58 -7.64 6.64 9.92
C MET A 58 -6.20 7.06 10.29
N PRO A 59 -5.61 6.52 11.39
CA PRO A 59 -4.25 6.85 11.80
C PRO A 59 -3.22 6.52 10.72
N GLU A 60 -2.23 7.42 10.51
CA GLU A 60 -1.18 7.25 9.49
C GLU A 60 -0.40 5.94 9.63
N GLU A 61 -0.14 5.53 10.86
CA GLU A 61 0.58 4.30 11.15
C GLU A 61 -0.22 3.07 10.72
N LEU A 62 -1.54 3.10 10.88
CA LEU A 62 -2.42 2.04 10.45
C LEU A 62 -2.50 1.96 8.93
N LEU A 63 -2.51 3.11 8.25
CA LEU A 63 -2.45 3.18 6.79
C LEU A 63 -1.11 2.65 6.26
N ALA A 64 -0.01 2.91 6.96
CA ALA A 64 1.30 2.38 6.62
C ALA A 64 1.36 0.85 6.76
N ASP A 65 0.87 0.32 7.86
CA ASP A 65 0.79 -1.12 8.09
C ASP A 65 -0.11 -1.78 7.03
N LEU A 66 -1.25 -1.16 6.74
CA LEU A 66 -2.19 -1.63 5.73
C LEU A 66 -1.58 -1.62 4.31
N LEU A 67 -0.80 -0.58 3.95
CA LEU A 67 -0.08 -0.52 2.69
C LEU A 67 0.92 -1.68 2.57
N ASN A 68 1.69 -1.94 3.62
CA ASN A 68 2.66 -3.04 3.64
C ASN A 68 1.96 -4.40 3.45
N GLU A 69 0.84 -4.62 4.17
CA GLU A 69 0.06 -5.85 4.02
C GLU A 69 -0.58 -5.97 2.63
N CYS A 70 -1.12 -4.89 2.09
CA CYS A 70 -1.66 -4.88 0.73
C CYS A 70 -0.59 -5.22 -0.31
N GLN A 71 0.61 -4.67 -0.21
CA GLN A 71 1.73 -4.98 -1.11
C GLN A 71 2.15 -6.45 -1.02
N ARG A 72 2.20 -7.01 0.20
CA ARG A 72 2.52 -8.42 0.42
C ARG A 72 1.49 -9.35 -0.19
N VAL A 73 0.20 -9.05 0.01
CA VAL A 73 -0.92 -9.90 -0.41
C VAL A 73 -1.22 -9.75 -1.92
N ALA A 74 -0.96 -8.58 -2.51
CA ALA A 74 -1.27 -8.28 -3.92
C ALA A 74 -0.64 -9.29 -4.89
N GLN A 75 0.46 -9.91 -4.52
CA GLN A 75 1.23 -10.82 -5.39
C GLN A 75 0.72 -12.25 -5.36
N ASP A 76 0.11 -12.68 -4.25
CA ASP A 76 -0.20 -14.09 -4.02
C ASP A 76 -1.69 -14.41 -4.26
N ILE A 77 -2.58 -13.44 -4.10
CA ILE A 77 -4.03 -13.68 -4.09
C ILE A 77 -4.73 -12.90 -5.20
N GLN A 78 -5.40 -13.60 -6.11
CA GLN A 78 -6.14 -12.96 -7.22
C GLN A 78 -7.60 -12.61 -6.86
N GLN A 79 -8.21 -13.33 -5.91
CA GLN A 79 -9.61 -13.10 -5.53
C GLN A 79 -9.76 -11.89 -4.62
N THR A 80 -10.48 -10.87 -5.06
CA THR A 80 -10.66 -9.59 -4.36
C THR A 80 -11.09 -9.75 -2.89
N GLY A 81 -12.09 -10.57 -2.60
CA GLY A 81 -12.56 -10.77 -1.23
C GLY A 81 -11.50 -11.40 -0.32
N ARG A 82 -10.74 -12.38 -0.81
CA ARG A 82 -9.66 -13.02 -0.06
C ARG A 82 -8.47 -12.08 0.16
N ARG A 83 -8.16 -11.23 -0.83
CA ARG A 83 -7.14 -10.18 -0.68
C ARG A 83 -7.48 -9.24 0.47
N LEU A 84 -8.72 -8.75 0.52
CA LEU A 84 -9.18 -7.84 1.56
C LEU A 84 -9.08 -8.47 2.94
N VAL A 85 -9.53 -9.72 3.09
CA VAL A 85 -9.40 -10.46 4.34
C VAL A 85 -7.94 -10.58 4.75
N ALA A 86 -7.07 -11.08 3.86
CA ALA A 86 -5.67 -11.30 4.16
C ALA A 86 -4.90 -10.00 4.51
N ALA A 87 -5.24 -8.87 3.86
CA ALA A 87 -4.60 -7.59 4.15
C ALA A 87 -5.04 -7.00 5.50
N VAL A 88 -6.27 -7.27 5.94
CA VAL A 88 -6.84 -6.66 7.16
C VAL A 88 -6.74 -7.61 8.36
N GLU A 89 -6.53 -8.92 8.14
CA GLU A 89 -6.46 -9.93 9.19
C GLU A 89 -5.37 -9.65 10.23
N ALA A 90 -4.20 -9.14 9.80
CA ALA A 90 -3.12 -8.78 10.71
C ALA A 90 -3.51 -7.67 11.70
N LEU A 91 -4.45 -6.79 11.32
CA LEU A 91 -4.95 -5.71 12.17
C LEU A 91 -6.07 -6.18 13.11
N PHE A 92 -6.80 -7.24 12.75
CA PHE A 92 -7.96 -7.75 13.48
C PHE A 92 -7.96 -9.29 13.59
N PRO A 93 -6.95 -9.89 14.23
CA PRO A 93 -6.79 -11.35 14.26
C PRO A 93 -7.92 -12.09 14.98
N ASP A 94 -8.62 -11.39 15.88
CA ASP A 94 -9.70 -11.99 16.70
C ASP A 94 -11.09 -11.88 16.05
N GLN A 95 -11.19 -11.41 14.78
CA GLN A 95 -12.46 -11.09 14.12
C GLN A 95 -12.68 -11.81 12.78
N PRO A 96 -12.40 -13.11 12.62
CA PRO A 96 -12.41 -13.77 11.31
C PRO A 96 -13.79 -13.73 10.63
N GLN A 97 -14.88 -13.93 11.37
CA GLN A 97 -16.24 -13.92 10.81
C GLN A 97 -16.66 -12.52 10.35
N THR A 98 -16.27 -11.49 11.10
CA THR A 98 -16.54 -10.09 10.76
C THR A 98 -15.76 -9.70 9.49
N LEU A 99 -14.51 -10.15 9.37
CA LEU A 99 -13.66 -9.93 8.22
C LEU A 99 -14.26 -10.53 6.94
N GLU A 100 -14.64 -11.80 6.97
CA GLU A 100 -15.26 -12.47 5.80
C GLU A 100 -16.58 -11.83 5.38
N TYR A 101 -17.43 -11.49 6.35
CA TYR A 101 -18.71 -10.84 6.09
C TYR A 101 -18.53 -9.46 5.43
N ILE A 102 -17.68 -8.61 6.01
CA ILE A 102 -17.46 -7.25 5.49
C ILE A 102 -16.72 -7.27 4.16
N ALA A 103 -15.74 -8.17 3.97
CA ALA A 103 -15.06 -8.33 2.68
C ALA A 103 -16.03 -8.68 1.55
N GLY A 104 -17.01 -9.55 1.83
CA GLY A 104 -18.08 -9.87 0.89
C GLY A 104 -19.00 -8.69 0.56
N LEU A 105 -19.18 -7.75 1.48
CA LEU A 105 -19.93 -6.52 1.26
C LEU A 105 -19.12 -5.49 0.45
N VAL A 106 -17.88 -5.21 0.87
CA VAL A 106 -16.98 -4.22 0.24
C VAL A 106 -16.63 -4.59 -1.20
N ALA A 107 -16.56 -5.89 -1.50
CA ALA A 107 -16.35 -6.37 -2.87
C ALA A 107 -17.52 -5.98 -3.84
N ARG A 108 -18.69 -5.56 -3.31
CA ARG A 108 -19.84 -5.16 -4.13
C ARG A 108 -19.81 -3.65 -4.44
N PRO A 109 -19.87 -3.23 -5.71
CA PRO A 109 -19.82 -1.81 -6.08
C PRO A 109 -20.89 -0.94 -5.40
N ALA A 110 -22.12 -1.48 -5.24
CA ALA A 110 -23.24 -0.77 -4.60
C ALA A 110 -22.97 -0.45 -3.12
N TYR A 111 -22.26 -1.29 -2.40
CA TYR A 111 -21.92 -1.05 -1.01
C TYR A 111 -20.91 0.10 -0.87
N ARG A 112 -19.93 0.15 -1.78
CA ARG A 112 -18.89 1.19 -1.78
C ARG A 112 -19.47 2.61 -1.95
N SER A 113 -20.46 2.79 -2.80
CA SER A 113 -21.06 4.10 -3.06
C SER A 113 -21.92 4.64 -1.91
N THR A 114 -22.60 3.76 -1.17
CA THR A 114 -23.55 4.17 -0.12
C THR A 114 -22.91 4.21 1.27
N GLN A 115 -22.09 3.22 1.60
CA GLN A 115 -21.50 3.10 2.94
C GLN A 115 -20.19 3.91 3.08
N ALA A 116 -19.43 4.08 2.00
CA ALA A 116 -18.25 4.93 2.04
C ALA A 116 -18.60 6.37 2.45
N GLN A 117 -19.71 6.91 1.98
CA GLN A 117 -20.18 8.25 2.37
C GLN A 117 -20.58 8.33 3.85
N THR A 118 -21.19 7.27 4.38
CA THR A 118 -21.60 7.22 5.79
C THR A 118 -20.42 7.01 6.73
N LEU A 119 -19.46 6.15 6.33
CA LEU A 119 -18.26 5.86 7.09
C LEU A 119 -17.19 6.95 6.96
N ALA A 120 -17.20 7.75 5.88
CA ALA A 120 -16.26 8.86 5.69
C ALA A 120 -16.31 9.93 6.81
N GLN A 121 -17.41 9.99 7.56
CA GLN A 121 -17.59 10.92 8.67
C GLN A 121 -17.28 10.31 10.05
N VAL A 122 -16.95 9.02 10.10
CA VAL A 122 -16.70 8.31 11.37
C VAL A 122 -15.21 8.39 11.70
N ASP A 123 -14.89 8.95 12.85
CA ASP A 123 -13.54 8.91 13.39
C ASP A 123 -13.19 7.47 13.81
N TYR A 124 -12.08 6.94 13.28
CA TYR A 124 -11.60 5.59 13.55
C TYR A 124 -11.41 5.31 15.05
N ALA A 125 -10.96 6.30 15.83
CA ALA A 125 -10.70 6.15 17.26
C ALA A 125 -11.98 5.91 18.09
N THR A 126 -13.11 6.45 17.62
CA THR A 126 -14.42 6.34 18.31
C THR A 126 -15.34 5.29 17.68
N ALA A 127 -14.94 4.73 16.54
CA ALA A 127 -15.71 3.73 15.82
C ALA A 127 -15.84 2.40 16.57
N SER A 128 -16.95 1.71 16.38
CA SER A 128 -17.08 0.32 16.85
C SER A 128 -16.12 -0.60 16.09
N THR A 129 -15.77 -1.76 16.66
CA THR A 129 -14.87 -2.73 16.01
C THR A 129 -15.34 -3.11 14.59
N GLN A 130 -16.65 -3.29 14.40
CA GLN A 130 -17.20 -3.59 13.08
C GLN A 130 -17.00 -2.43 12.08
N GLN A 131 -17.15 -1.19 12.54
CA GLN A 131 -16.88 0.00 11.72
C GLN A 131 -15.39 0.14 11.43
N GLN A 132 -14.52 -0.11 12.41
CA GLN A 132 -13.06 -0.11 12.19
C GLN A 132 -12.62 -1.13 11.15
N VAL A 133 -13.16 -2.35 11.20
CA VAL A 133 -12.93 -3.38 10.18
C VAL A 133 -13.41 -2.91 8.80
N ALA A 134 -14.61 -2.30 8.73
CA ALA A 134 -15.15 -1.80 7.48
C ALA A 134 -14.31 -0.65 6.89
N LEU A 135 -13.83 0.26 7.73
CA LEU A 135 -12.93 1.34 7.35
C LEU A 135 -11.60 0.80 6.82
N ALA A 136 -11.00 -0.16 7.52
CA ALA A 136 -9.76 -0.80 7.10
C ALA A 136 -9.91 -1.54 5.76
N MET A 137 -11.04 -2.23 5.55
CA MET A 137 -11.31 -2.92 4.29
C MET A 137 -11.57 -1.98 3.10
N LEU A 138 -12.27 -0.88 3.33
CA LEU A 138 -12.44 0.15 2.30
C LEU A 138 -11.09 0.78 1.93
N SER A 139 -10.27 1.09 2.94
CA SER A 139 -8.92 1.61 2.71
C SER A 139 -8.03 0.62 1.97
N ALA A 140 -8.07 -0.67 2.34
CA ALA A 140 -7.34 -1.72 1.64
C ALA A 140 -7.77 -1.83 0.17
N GLN A 141 -9.08 -1.71 -0.11
CA GLN A 141 -9.60 -1.73 -1.47
C GLN A 141 -9.06 -0.56 -2.31
N GLU A 142 -9.09 0.66 -1.77
CA GLU A 142 -8.53 1.85 -2.43
C GLU A 142 -7.02 1.71 -2.68
N ILE A 143 -6.28 1.17 -1.70
CA ILE A 143 -4.85 0.89 -1.84
C ILE A 143 -4.60 -0.14 -2.95
N PHE A 144 -5.36 -1.24 -3.01
CA PHE A 144 -5.21 -2.23 -4.07
C PHE A 144 -5.52 -1.65 -5.46
N GLU A 145 -6.54 -0.79 -5.57
CA GLU A 145 -6.87 -0.11 -6.83
C GLU A 145 -5.74 0.84 -7.24
N ALA A 146 -5.16 1.58 -6.29
CA ALA A 146 -4.02 2.47 -6.54
C ALA A 146 -2.72 1.73 -6.92
N LEU A 147 -2.53 0.50 -6.43
CA LEU A 147 -1.36 -0.34 -6.73
C LEU A 147 -1.56 -1.22 -7.98
N SER A 148 -2.70 -1.14 -8.65
CA SER A 148 -3.03 -2.03 -9.77
C SER A 148 -3.21 -1.25 -11.07
N LEU A 149 -2.52 -1.71 -12.14
CA LEU A 149 -2.73 -1.24 -13.50
C LEU A 149 -3.21 -2.42 -14.35
N THR A 150 -4.31 -2.21 -15.09
CA THR A 150 -4.84 -3.24 -15.98
C THR A 150 -4.90 -2.69 -17.40
N VAL A 151 -4.17 -3.29 -18.32
CA VAL A 151 -4.15 -2.92 -19.74
C VAL A 151 -4.69 -4.06 -20.59
N SER A 152 -5.26 -3.76 -21.73
CA SER A 152 -5.81 -4.74 -22.67
C SER A 152 -5.67 -4.24 -24.11
N ALA A 153 -6.06 -5.06 -25.08
CA ALA A 153 -6.11 -4.61 -26.48
C ALA A 153 -7.12 -3.46 -26.69
N ASP A 154 -8.22 -3.44 -25.93
CA ASP A 154 -9.27 -2.43 -26.04
C ASP A 154 -8.96 -1.17 -25.21
N ALA A 155 -8.24 -1.32 -24.09
CA ALA A 155 -7.75 -0.26 -23.22
C ALA A 155 -6.22 -0.37 -23.08
N PRO A 156 -5.45 0.05 -24.11
CA PRO A 156 -4.03 -0.26 -24.18
C PRO A 156 -3.16 0.57 -23.24
N THR A 157 -3.70 1.63 -22.64
CA THR A 157 -2.93 2.52 -21.76
C THR A 157 -3.68 2.77 -20.47
N GLN A 158 -2.96 2.63 -19.34
CA GLN A 158 -3.43 3.06 -18.03
C GLN A 158 -2.32 3.82 -17.33
N GLU A 159 -2.71 4.88 -16.62
CA GLU A 159 -1.81 5.74 -15.86
C GLU A 159 -2.30 5.89 -14.43
N GLN A 160 -1.36 5.89 -13.48
CA GLN A 160 -1.61 6.12 -12.06
C GLN A 160 -0.63 7.16 -11.53
N VAL A 161 -1.14 8.13 -10.79
CA VAL A 161 -0.31 9.18 -10.16
C VAL A 161 -0.26 8.93 -8.66
N TRP A 162 0.96 8.88 -8.11
CA TRP A 162 1.22 8.75 -6.68
C TRP A 162 1.83 10.03 -6.13
N LEU A 163 1.24 10.57 -5.08
CA LEU A 163 1.79 11.72 -4.36
C LEU A 163 2.80 11.22 -3.34
N THR A 164 4.04 11.66 -3.47
CA THR A 164 5.13 11.30 -2.55
C THR A 164 5.67 12.54 -1.87
N THR A 165 6.40 12.39 -0.78
CA THR A 165 7.09 13.50 -0.10
C THR A 165 8.10 14.22 -1.01
N ALA A 166 8.61 13.54 -2.06
CA ALA A 166 9.51 14.13 -3.05
C ALA A 166 8.77 14.82 -4.22
N GLY A 167 7.45 14.65 -4.31
CA GLY A 167 6.62 15.17 -5.38
C GLY A 167 5.80 14.09 -6.09
N PRO A 168 5.04 14.43 -7.14
CA PRO A 168 4.20 13.49 -7.86
C PRO A 168 5.05 12.51 -8.67
N MET A 169 4.77 11.23 -8.52
CA MET A 169 5.30 10.13 -9.32
C MET A 169 4.19 9.63 -10.23
N THR A 170 4.50 9.38 -11.51
CA THR A 170 3.54 8.85 -12.49
C THR A 170 4.01 7.48 -12.95
N VAL A 171 3.12 6.49 -12.88
CA VAL A 171 3.34 5.14 -13.43
C VAL A 171 2.36 4.93 -14.57
N GLN A 172 2.88 4.67 -15.78
CA GLN A 172 2.08 4.43 -16.98
C GLN A 172 2.42 3.05 -17.56
N ALA A 173 1.39 2.25 -17.80
CA ALA A 173 1.50 0.97 -18.51
C ALA A 173 0.88 1.10 -19.90
N ILE A 174 1.58 0.62 -20.93
CA ILE A 174 1.16 0.66 -22.34
C ILE A 174 1.31 -0.74 -22.93
N TYR A 175 0.20 -1.34 -23.34
CA TYR A 175 0.20 -2.65 -23.99
C TYR A 175 0.04 -2.53 -25.51
N GLN A 176 0.99 -3.08 -26.26
CA GLN A 176 0.96 -3.14 -27.71
C GLN A 176 0.54 -4.54 -28.15
N ALA A 177 -0.75 -4.73 -28.42
CA ALA A 177 -1.31 -6.03 -28.77
C ALA A 177 -0.71 -6.63 -30.07
N ALA A 178 -0.33 -5.78 -31.04
CA ALA A 178 0.25 -6.23 -32.31
C ALA A 178 1.63 -6.89 -32.14
N SER A 179 2.41 -6.47 -31.16
CA SER A 179 3.77 -6.97 -30.88
C SER A 179 3.84 -7.81 -29.60
N ASN A 180 2.72 -7.97 -28.89
CA ASN A 180 2.69 -8.56 -27.56
C ASN A 180 3.74 -7.96 -26.61
N GLN A 181 3.84 -6.64 -26.61
CA GLN A 181 4.82 -5.91 -25.82
C GLN A 181 4.14 -5.03 -24.76
N LEU A 182 4.63 -5.11 -23.54
CA LEU A 182 4.30 -4.20 -22.46
C LEU A 182 5.43 -3.20 -22.28
N GLU A 183 5.10 -1.91 -22.39
CA GLU A 183 5.98 -0.81 -22.04
C GLU A 183 5.49 -0.16 -20.74
N VAL A 184 6.38 -0.02 -19.77
CA VAL A 184 6.11 0.67 -18.52
C VAL A 184 6.99 1.89 -18.42
N ARG A 185 6.37 3.05 -18.25
CA ARG A 185 7.03 4.34 -18.04
C ARG A 185 6.78 4.82 -16.63
N VAL A 186 7.84 5.19 -15.95
CA VAL A 186 7.71 5.79 -14.61
C VAL A 186 8.45 7.11 -14.59
N ARG A 187 7.73 8.18 -14.29
CA ARG A 187 8.31 9.50 -14.04
C ARG A 187 8.55 9.67 -12.56
N LEU A 188 9.81 9.73 -12.19
CA LEU A 188 10.26 9.87 -10.80
C LEU A 188 10.46 11.35 -10.44
N PRO A 189 9.98 11.80 -9.26
CA PRO A 189 10.21 13.16 -8.75
C PRO A 189 11.63 13.35 -8.18
N ALA A 190 12.35 12.28 -7.92
CA ALA A 190 13.72 12.25 -7.41
C ALA A 190 14.53 11.16 -8.14
N GLY A 191 15.78 10.92 -7.77
CA GLY A 191 16.50 9.72 -8.17
C GLY A 191 15.80 8.45 -7.70
N GLY A 192 16.06 7.33 -8.38
CA GLY A 192 15.45 6.06 -7.98
C GLY A 192 15.68 4.94 -8.98
N SER A 193 15.12 3.79 -8.69
CA SER A 193 15.23 2.59 -9.51
C SER A 193 13.88 1.91 -9.72
N LEU A 194 13.78 1.20 -10.85
CA LEU A 194 12.67 0.35 -11.20
C LEU A 194 13.17 -1.08 -11.36
N VAL A 195 12.41 -2.04 -10.86
CA VAL A 195 12.60 -3.46 -11.14
C VAL A 195 11.26 -4.04 -11.55
N MET A 196 11.20 -4.57 -12.78
CA MET A 196 10.00 -5.27 -13.25
C MET A 196 10.28 -6.76 -13.32
N THR A 197 9.47 -7.55 -12.63
CA THR A 197 9.58 -9.00 -12.53
C THR A 197 8.40 -9.66 -13.23
N SER A 198 8.73 -10.58 -14.14
CA SER A 198 7.80 -11.51 -14.78
C SER A 198 8.12 -12.93 -14.32
N LEU A 199 7.35 -13.92 -14.77
CA LEU A 199 7.64 -15.35 -14.50
C LEU A 199 8.97 -15.81 -15.09
N GLU A 200 9.42 -15.20 -16.19
CA GLU A 200 10.58 -15.66 -16.97
C GLU A 200 11.80 -14.73 -16.85
N GLU A 201 11.59 -13.44 -16.56
CA GLU A 201 12.66 -12.46 -16.55
C GLU A 201 12.46 -11.35 -15.52
N SER A 202 13.55 -10.71 -15.15
CA SER A 202 13.57 -9.50 -14.32
C SER A 202 14.38 -8.42 -15.03
N LEU A 203 13.78 -7.25 -15.22
CA LEU A 203 14.38 -6.09 -15.88
C LEU A 203 14.50 -4.95 -14.88
N GLY A 204 15.66 -4.29 -14.85
CA GLY A 204 15.90 -3.14 -13.98
C GLY A 204 16.38 -1.92 -14.75
N SER A 205 16.06 -0.75 -14.23
CA SER A 205 16.57 0.55 -14.70
C SER A 205 16.69 1.49 -13.51
N GLU A 206 17.73 2.34 -13.50
CA GLU A 206 17.99 3.28 -12.41
C GLU A 206 18.44 4.63 -12.95
N ARG A 207 18.25 5.67 -12.14
CA ARG A 207 18.75 7.02 -12.39
C ARG A 207 18.95 7.79 -11.08
N SER A 208 19.98 8.62 -11.02
CA SER A 208 20.31 9.41 -9.84
C SER A 208 19.60 10.79 -9.77
N THR A 209 18.86 11.16 -10.82
CA THR A 209 18.19 12.48 -10.92
C THR A 209 16.71 12.31 -11.28
N PRO A 210 15.83 13.30 -10.98
CA PRO A 210 14.45 13.26 -11.42
C PRO A 210 14.31 13.02 -12.93
N GLY A 211 13.25 12.32 -13.35
CA GLY A 211 12.93 12.11 -14.74
C GLY A 211 12.27 10.77 -15.04
N GLU A 212 12.22 10.40 -16.31
CA GLU A 212 11.51 9.22 -16.79
C GLU A 212 12.44 8.01 -16.94
N LEU A 213 11.97 6.86 -16.49
CA LEU A 213 12.54 5.54 -16.75
C LEU A 213 11.53 4.71 -17.54
N VAL A 214 12.02 3.91 -18.50
CA VAL A 214 11.19 3.07 -19.38
C VAL A 214 11.70 1.63 -19.34
N LEU A 215 10.79 0.69 -19.10
CA LEU A 215 11.04 -0.74 -19.21
C LEU A 215 10.14 -1.33 -20.30
N ARG A 216 10.66 -2.29 -21.07
CA ARG A 216 9.91 -2.99 -22.11
C ARG A 216 10.14 -4.49 -22.00
N LEU A 217 9.07 -5.26 -22.05
CA LEU A 217 9.14 -6.72 -22.04
C LEU A 217 8.10 -7.33 -22.98
N SER A 218 8.36 -8.54 -23.42
CA SER A 218 7.39 -9.35 -24.12
C SER A 218 6.40 -9.93 -23.13
N THR A 219 5.11 -9.91 -23.45
CA THR A 219 4.05 -10.40 -22.57
C THR A 219 2.91 -11.02 -23.35
N GLN A 220 2.08 -11.80 -22.69
CA GLN A 220 0.89 -12.41 -23.28
C GLN A 220 -0.36 -11.93 -22.56
N PRO A 221 -1.53 -11.93 -23.23
CA PRO A 221 -2.81 -11.72 -22.57
C PRO A 221 -3.01 -12.71 -21.39
N GLY A 222 -3.45 -12.19 -20.26
CA GLY A 222 -3.58 -12.95 -19.01
C GLY A 222 -2.33 -12.91 -18.12
N ALA A 223 -1.21 -12.39 -18.61
CA ALA A 223 0.02 -12.29 -17.83
C ALA A 223 -0.09 -11.20 -16.74
N MET A 224 0.61 -11.46 -15.63
CA MET A 224 0.72 -10.56 -14.50
C MET A 224 2.20 -10.26 -14.25
N HIS A 225 2.51 -9.00 -14.03
CA HIS A 225 3.85 -8.50 -13.78
C HIS A 225 3.88 -7.69 -12.50
N ARG A 226 5.01 -7.74 -11.80
CA ARG A 226 5.29 -6.91 -10.64
C ARG A 226 6.27 -5.81 -11.04
N LEU A 227 5.94 -4.58 -10.69
CA LEU A 227 6.83 -3.43 -10.81
C LEU A 227 7.16 -2.90 -9.42
N ASP A 228 8.43 -2.96 -9.04
CA ASP A 228 8.96 -2.37 -7.81
C ASP A 228 9.60 -1.03 -8.12
N VAL A 229 9.21 0.01 -7.42
CA VAL A 229 9.71 1.38 -7.56
C VAL A 229 10.36 1.80 -6.26
N SER A 230 11.63 2.22 -6.31
CA SER A 230 12.37 2.77 -5.17
C SER A 230 12.78 4.21 -5.47
N LEU A 231 12.65 5.11 -4.49
CA LEU A 231 13.10 6.50 -4.56
C LEU A 231 14.35 6.71 -3.68
N GLU A 232 15.34 7.44 -4.18
CA GLU A 232 16.51 7.85 -3.41
C GLU A 232 16.27 9.18 -2.68
N PRO A 233 17.01 9.48 -1.59
CA PRO A 233 18.06 8.69 -0.94
C PRO A 233 17.60 7.82 0.23
N ASN A 234 16.30 7.79 0.61
CA ASN A 234 15.89 7.30 1.93
C ASN A 234 14.95 6.08 1.91
N GLN A 235 14.81 5.39 0.78
CA GLN A 235 13.80 4.35 0.70
C GLN A 235 14.38 2.96 0.91
N ILE A 236 13.98 2.31 2.00
CA ILE A 236 14.40 0.95 2.37
C ILE A 236 13.48 -0.12 1.72
N VAL A 237 12.21 0.21 1.50
CA VAL A 237 11.24 -0.73 0.89
C VAL A 237 10.63 -0.13 -0.38
N PRO A 238 10.69 -0.83 -1.52
CA PRO A 238 10.10 -0.38 -2.77
C PRO A 238 8.57 -0.33 -2.67
N LEU A 239 7.94 0.54 -3.46
CA LEU A 239 6.51 0.49 -3.72
C LEU A 239 6.24 -0.49 -4.87
N SER A 240 5.42 -1.50 -4.61
CA SER A 240 5.14 -2.57 -5.56
C SER A 240 3.80 -2.37 -6.25
N PHE A 241 3.82 -2.26 -7.57
CA PHE A 241 2.63 -2.24 -8.41
C PHE A 241 2.39 -3.59 -9.07
N GLN A 242 1.13 -3.93 -9.25
CA GLN A 242 0.70 -5.07 -10.04
C GLN A 242 0.22 -4.58 -11.40
N ILE A 243 0.81 -5.10 -12.47
CA ILE A 243 0.41 -4.78 -13.85
C ILE A 243 -0.17 -6.04 -14.48
N MET A 244 -1.43 -5.98 -14.87
CA MET A 244 -2.15 -7.09 -15.50
C MET A 244 -2.43 -6.77 -16.96
N VAL A 245 -2.09 -7.68 -17.85
CA VAL A 245 -2.48 -7.63 -19.26
C VAL A 245 -3.75 -8.48 -19.40
N ALA A 246 -4.92 -7.84 -19.41
CA ALA A 246 -6.18 -8.57 -19.52
C ALA A 246 -6.31 -9.29 -20.86
N GLY A 247 -6.76 -10.56 -20.82
CA GLY A 247 -7.20 -11.29 -22.00
C GLY A 247 -8.51 -10.69 -22.57
N ARG A 248 -8.80 -11.01 -23.82
CA ARG A 248 -10.11 -10.69 -24.42
C ARG A 248 -11.22 -11.47 -23.76
#